data_b624e1e1a8d1828a10d5eb38d953f67c
#
_entry.id   b624e1e1a8d1828a10d5eb38d953f67c
#
_cell.length_a   1.000
_cell.length_b   1.000
_cell.length_c   1.000
_cell.angle_alpha   90.00
_cell.angle_beta   90.00
_cell.angle_gamma   90.00
#
_symmetry.space_group_name_H-M   'P 1'
#
loop_
_entity.id
_entity.type
_entity.pdbx_description
1 polymer ?
#
loop_
_entity_poly.entity_id
_entity_poly.type
_entity_poly.pdbx_seq_one_letter_code
_entity_poly.pdbx_strand_id
1 'polypeptide(L)'
;MKFGLENISRLCAALDHPERAFASIIVAGTNGKGSVTAMVHHGLRAAGHRAARYTSPHLERLEERFVIDDEEVGADALRRGIDRVRGAIERLQQSAALDAPPTFFECATAVAFDLFREAGVRIAVLEVGLGGRLDATNVVQPLLAAITSIGLDHQAQLGNTLESVAFEKAGVVKPGIPVVVGDLPFEAQRVVEQICREREAKLIRASTCGASATLARTTPLALAGRHQQDNALVAACVLGEIDRLGFPVGTSAIATALSDVQWPGRLERFSVGGTEFLLDAAHNPDGAAALADYLATSEGRDATLVFAAMQDKAVDAMLAPLAAVCATVICTALPLPRAFPADAIAQIARTVPGARWTVKTAADPAAAITMAADSKRVVVAGSIFLTGPVRGILRARQPRRPA
;
A
#
# COMPACT_ATOMS: atom_id res chain seq x y z
N MET A 1 -21.21 0.85 8.00
CA MET A 1 -19.98 1.63 8.27
C MET A 1 -20.34 3.07 7.97
N LYS A 2 -20.19 4.00 8.91
CA LYS A 2 -20.40 5.44 8.70
C LYS A 2 -19.10 6.00 8.12
N PHE A 3 -19.14 6.56 6.91
CA PHE A 3 -18.00 7.27 6.33
C PHE A 3 -18.04 8.73 6.80
N GLY A 4 -16.93 9.24 7.29
CA GLY A 4 -16.81 10.62 7.77
C GLY A 4 -15.54 10.79 8.59
N LEU A 5 -15.16 12.03 8.84
CA LEU A 5 -13.99 12.37 9.68
C LEU A 5 -14.39 12.70 11.13
N GLU A 6 -15.68 12.68 11.47
CA GLU A 6 -16.18 13.11 12.77
C GLU A 6 -15.61 12.28 13.91
N ASN A 7 -15.65 10.95 13.79
CA ASN A 7 -15.15 10.05 14.84
C ASN A 7 -13.65 10.22 15.08
N ILE A 8 -12.85 10.19 14.00
CA ILE A 8 -11.39 10.36 14.14
C ILE A 8 -11.05 11.76 14.66
N SER A 9 -11.78 12.82 14.25
CA SER A 9 -11.57 14.17 14.77
C SER A 9 -11.86 14.27 16.25
N ARG A 10 -12.97 13.68 16.73
CA ARG A 10 -13.32 13.62 18.16
C ARG A 10 -12.30 12.79 18.95
N LEU A 11 -11.82 11.70 18.37
CA LEU A 11 -10.80 10.86 18.99
C LEU A 11 -9.46 11.58 19.11
N CYS A 12 -9.02 12.28 18.06
CA CYS A 12 -7.84 13.14 18.10
C CYS A 12 -7.97 14.24 19.16
N ALA A 13 -9.13 14.90 19.24
CA ALA A 13 -9.37 15.92 20.27
C ALA A 13 -9.30 15.34 21.69
N ALA A 14 -9.86 14.14 21.92
CA ALA A 14 -9.80 13.45 23.21
C ALA A 14 -8.39 12.95 23.60
N LEU A 15 -7.47 12.96 22.65
CA LEU A 15 -6.04 12.61 22.80
C LEU A 15 -5.13 13.87 22.73
N ASP A 16 -5.66 15.06 22.88
CA ASP A 16 -4.93 16.34 22.82
C ASP A 16 -4.25 16.56 21.45
N HIS A 17 -4.96 16.24 20.36
CA HIS A 17 -4.56 16.51 18.98
C HIS A 17 -3.17 15.94 18.58
N PRO A 18 -2.91 14.64 18.74
CA PRO A 18 -1.61 14.06 18.41
C PRO A 18 -1.25 14.22 16.93
N GLU A 19 -2.24 14.34 16.02
CA GLU A 19 -2.08 14.57 14.59
C GLU A 19 -1.41 15.90 14.24
N ARG A 20 -1.30 16.82 15.21
CA ARG A 20 -0.68 18.14 15.06
C ARG A 20 0.76 18.20 15.58
N ALA A 21 1.24 17.14 16.22
CA ALA A 21 2.53 17.11 16.88
C ALA A 21 3.71 16.96 15.90
N PHE A 22 3.46 16.64 14.64
CA PHE A 22 4.46 16.42 13.60
C PHE A 22 3.98 16.93 12.24
N ALA A 23 4.92 17.24 11.36
CA ALA A 23 4.62 17.49 9.96
C ALA A 23 4.19 16.19 9.26
N SER A 24 3.29 16.26 8.29
CA SER A 24 2.81 15.06 7.61
C SER A 24 2.84 15.18 6.09
N ILE A 25 3.04 14.03 5.44
CA ILE A 25 2.86 13.81 4.00
C ILE A 25 1.77 12.77 3.88
N ILE A 26 0.72 13.03 3.09
CA ILE A 26 -0.36 12.06 2.87
C ILE A 26 -0.24 11.45 1.48
N VAL A 27 -0.31 10.11 1.38
CA VAL A 27 -0.14 9.38 0.12
C VAL A 27 -1.43 8.61 -0.20
N ALA A 28 -2.15 9.08 -1.21
CA ALA A 28 -3.34 8.44 -1.78
C ALA A 28 -3.01 7.79 -3.13
N GLY A 29 -3.94 6.98 -3.62
CA GLY A 29 -3.84 6.32 -4.92
C GLY A 29 -4.55 4.97 -4.95
N THR A 30 -4.69 4.37 -6.13
CA THR A 30 -5.18 2.99 -6.25
C THR A 30 -4.03 2.03 -5.96
N ASN A 31 -2.98 2.05 -6.74
CA ASN A 31 -1.78 1.24 -6.59
C ASN A 31 -0.57 2.12 -6.26
N GLY A 32 0.51 1.53 -5.75
CA GLY A 32 1.78 2.22 -5.49
C GLY A 32 1.89 2.96 -4.15
N LYS A 33 0.80 3.20 -3.42
CA LYS A 33 0.80 3.93 -2.14
C LYS A 33 1.90 3.47 -1.18
N GLY A 34 1.89 2.18 -0.82
CA GLY A 34 2.85 1.62 0.11
C GLY A 34 4.30 1.72 -0.37
N SER A 35 4.56 1.47 -1.67
CA SER A 35 5.91 1.64 -2.25
C SER A 35 6.39 3.09 -2.17
N VAL A 36 5.54 4.05 -2.54
CA VAL A 36 5.86 5.49 -2.44
C VAL A 36 6.06 5.90 -0.98
N THR A 37 5.18 5.47 -0.07
CA THR A 37 5.32 5.72 1.37
C THR A 37 6.63 5.18 1.92
N ALA A 38 7.04 3.96 1.53
CA ALA A 38 8.30 3.36 1.95
C ALA A 38 9.51 4.13 1.39
N MET A 39 9.52 4.45 0.08
CA MET A 39 10.61 5.23 -0.54
C MET A 39 10.74 6.62 0.09
N VAL A 40 9.62 7.34 0.28
CA VAL A 40 9.64 8.68 0.89
C VAL A 40 10.14 8.62 2.33
N HIS A 41 9.64 7.69 3.13
CA HIS A 41 10.10 7.49 4.49
C HIS A 41 11.60 7.17 4.54
N HIS A 42 12.08 6.23 3.70
CA HIS A 42 13.49 5.86 3.64
C HIS A 42 14.39 7.05 3.25
N GLY A 43 13.95 7.89 2.30
CA GLY A 43 14.66 9.12 1.93
C GLY A 43 14.74 10.15 3.06
N LEU A 44 13.66 10.33 3.82
CA LEU A 44 13.66 11.20 5.00
C LEU A 44 14.63 10.67 6.07
N ARG A 45 14.69 9.35 6.28
CA ARG A 45 15.64 8.71 7.19
C ARG A 45 17.09 8.87 6.72
N ALA A 46 17.34 8.63 5.42
CA ALA A 46 18.67 8.82 4.82
C ALA A 46 19.16 10.28 4.92
N ALA A 47 18.24 11.25 4.95
CA ALA A 47 18.51 12.65 5.20
C ALA A 47 18.70 13.01 6.69
N GLY A 48 18.59 12.04 7.61
CA GLY A 48 18.78 12.23 9.05
C GLY A 48 17.57 12.78 9.80
N HIS A 49 16.38 12.82 9.18
CA HIS A 49 15.17 13.23 9.88
C HIS A 49 14.67 12.13 10.82
N ARG A 50 14.14 12.51 11.99
CA ARG A 50 13.32 11.64 12.81
C ARG A 50 11.95 11.50 12.15
N ALA A 51 11.76 10.42 11.42
CA ALA A 51 10.62 10.21 10.57
C ALA A 51 9.83 8.96 10.97
N ALA A 52 8.53 8.95 10.64
CA ALA A 52 7.68 7.79 10.80
C ALA A 52 6.91 7.49 9.52
N ARG A 53 6.42 6.25 9.39
CA ARG A 53 5.41 5.89 8.38
C ARG A 53 4.26 5.13 9.02
N TYR A 54 3.06 5.41 8.52
CA TYR A 54 1.86 4.64 8.77
C TYR A 54 1.37 4.03 7.48
N THR A 55 1.22 2.70 7.44
CA THR A 55 0.85 1.96 6.23
C THR A 55 -0.27 0.96 6.50
N SER A 56 -1.03 0.60 5.46
CA SER A 56 -2.13 -0.36 5.58
C SER A 56 -2.46 -1.05 4.24
N PRO A 57 -2.90 -2.34 4.32
CA PRO A 57 -2.85 -3.22 5.49
C PRO A 57 -1.44 -3.76 5.76
N HIS A 58 -1.26 -4.49 6.86
CA HIS A 58 -0.04 -5.24 7.14
C HIS A 58 -0.01 -6.58 6.38
N LEU A 59 1.16 -7.19 6.27
CA LEU A 59 1.33 -8.53 5.69
C LEU A 59 1.11 -9.63 6.74
N GLU A 60 1.85 -9.62 7.83
CA GLU A 60 1.89 -10.66 8.85
C GLU A 60 1.46 -10.15 10.22
N ARG A 61 1.93 -8.94 10.64
CA ARG A 61 1.78 -8.42 12.00
C ARG A 61 1.29 -6.97 12.00
N LEU A 62 0.51 -6.63 13.03
CA LEU A 62 -0.06 -5.29 13.16
C LEU A 62 1.02 -4.21 13.30
N GLU A 63 2.14 -4.52 13.94
CA GLU A 63 3.28 -3.62 14.17
C GLU A 63 3.87 -3.05 12.88
N GLU A 64 3.81 -3.80 11.77
CA GLU A 64 4.28 -3.36 10.45
C GLU A 64 3.65 -2.05 9.99
N ARG A 65 2.45 -1.71 10.50
CA ARG A 65 1.74 -0.47 10.18
C ARG A 65 2.40 0.76 10.78
N PHE A 66 3.19 0.60 11.84
CA PHE A 66 3.71 1.68 12.67
C PHE A 66 5.23 1.59 12.69
N VAL A 67 5.89 2.35 11.85
CA VAL A 67 7.35 2.38 11.80
C VAL A 67 7.84 3.75 12.23
N ILE A 68 8.74 3.80 13.19
CA ILE A 68 9.39 5.01 13.67
C ILE A 68 10.89 4.86 13.44
N ASP A 69 11.45 5.82 12.77
CA ASP A 69 12.80 5.73 12.22
C ASP A 69 12.90 4.50 11.30
N ASP A 70 13.74 3.51 11.59
CA ASP A 70 13.91 2.33 10.75
C ASP A 70 13.30 1.06 11.36
N GLU A 71 12.58 1.18 12.48
CA GLU A 71 12.06 0.06 13.26
C GLU A 71 10.55 0.05 13.40
N GLU A 72 9.97 -1.14 13.33
CA GLU A 72 8.58 -1.35 13.72
C GLU A 72 8.41 -1.04 15.21
N VAL A 73 7.29 -0.44 15.57
CA VAL A 73 6.97 -0.15 16.98
C VAL A 73 6.91 -1.44 17.79
N GLY A 74 7.65 -1.51 18.88
CA GLY A 74 7.64 -2.68 19.75
C GLY A 74 6.28 -2.94 20.39
N ALA A 75 5.98 -4.22 20.67
CA ALA A 75 4.69 -4.67 21.18
C ALA A 75 4.22 -3.94 22.45
N ASP A 76 5.15 -3.58 23.35
CA ASP A 76 4.80 -2.86 24.58
C ASP A 76 4.41 -1.41 24.32
N ALA A 77 5.10 -0.72 23.41
CA ALA A 77 4.72 0.64 23.02
C ALA A 77 3.38 0.65 22.28
N LEU A 78 3.17 -0.31 21.36
CA LEU A 78 1.88 -0.48 20.68
C LEU A 78 0.74 -0.74 21.67
N ARG A 79 0.94 -1.60 22.67
CA ARG A 79 -0.06 -1.87 23.72
C ARG A 79 -0.41 -0.61 24.50
N ARG A 80 0.59 0.17 24.94
CA ARG A 80 0.34 1.45 25.64
C ARG A 80 -0.44 2.43 24.78
N GLY A 81 -0.11 2.57 23.47
CA GLY A 81 -0.86 3.39 22.53
C GLY A 81 -2.33 2.94 22.39
N ILE A 82 -2.54 1.63 22.25
CA ILE A 82 -3.89 1.04 22.19
C ILE A 82 -4.68 1.34 23.48
N ASP A 83 -4.06 1.21 24.66
CA ASP A 83 -4.74 1.46 25.93
C ASP A 83 -5.11 2.94 26.10
N ARG A 84 -4.27 3.88 25.66
CA ARG A 84 -4.60 5.32 25.65
C ARG A 84 -5.79 5.63 24.73
N VAL A 85 -5.77 5.10 23.52
CA VAL A 85 -6.88 5.27 22.54
C VAL A 85 -8.16 4.63 23.07
N ARG A 86 -8.10 3.44 23.67
CA ARG A 86 -9.24 2.78 24.31
C ARG A 86 -9.85 3.66 25.41
N GLY A 87 -9.02 4.18 26.31
CA GLY A 87 -9.49 5.08 27.37
C GLY A 87 -10.12 6.37 26.84
N ALA A 88 -9.62 6.91 25.72
CA ALA A 88 -10.24 8.05 25.03
C ALA A 88 -11.62 7.68 24.45
N ILE A 89 -11.76 6.51 23.83
CA ILE A 89 -13.04 6.01 23.30
C ILE A 89 -14.05 5.83 24.42
N GLU A 90 -13.65 5.23 25.55
CA GLU A 90 -14.53 5.02 26.71
C GLU A 90 -15.05 6.35 27.27
N ARG A 91 -14.20 7.37 27.41
CA ARG A 91 -14.63 8.72 27.84
C ARG A 91 -15.62 9.35 26.85
N LEU A 92 -15.35 9.24 25.54
CA LEU A 92 -16.24 9.76 24.50
C LEU A 92 -17.59 9.03 24.45
N GLN A 93 -17.62 7.73 24.72
CA GLN A 93 -18.85 6.95 24.81
C GLN A 93 -19.67 7.34 26.06
N GLN A 94 -19.03 7.49 27.22
CA GLN A 94 -19.68 7.91 28.46
C GLN A 94 -20.32 9.29 28.34
N SER A 95 -19.70 10.20 27.58
CA SER A 95 -20.25 11.54 27.32
C SER A 95 -21.22 11.60 26.14
N ALA A 96 -21.56 10.47 25.53
CA ALA A 96 -22.39 10.39 24.32
C ALA A 96 -21.85 11.25 23.15
N ALA A 97 -20.53 11.47 23.13
CA ALA A 97 -19.88 12.28 22.09
C ALA A 97 -19.58 11.50 20.81
N LEU A 98 -19.82 10.21 20.75
CA LEU A 98 -19.69 9.36 19.55
C LEU A 98 -21.07 8.89 19.10
N ASP A 99 -21.39 9.14 17.82
CA ASP A 99 -22.63 8.66 17.21
C ASP A 99 -22.61 7.15 16.91
N ALA A 100 -21.41 6.59 16.74
CA ALA A 100 -21.16 5.17 16.52
C ALA A 100 -19.74 4.80 17.01
N PRO A 101 -19.47 3.54 17.37
CA PRO A 101 -18.12 3.12 17.71
C PRO A 101 -17.13 3.40 16.58
N PRO A 102 -15.92 3.90 16.88
CA PRO A 102 -14.88 4.07 15.88
C PRO A 102 -14.52 2.73 15.21
N THR A 103 -14.23 2.79 13.91
CA THR A 103 -13.78 1.64 13.14
C THR A 103 -12.37 1.22 13.55
N PHE A 104 -11.98 -0.02 13.23
CA PHE A 104 -10.60 -0.48 13.42
C PHE A 104 -9.58 0.46 12.80
N PHE A 105 -9.87 0.99 11.60
CA PHE A 105 -8.94 1.88 10.91
C PHE A 105 -8.82 3.25 11.59
N GLU A 106 -9.92 3.82 12.08
CA GLU A 106 -9.89 5.06 12.88
C GLU A 106 -9.10 4.87 14.18
N CYS A 107 -9.31 3.75 14.88
CA CYS A 107 -8.54 3.40 16.08
C CYS A 107 -7.04 3.25 15.77
N ALA A 108 -6.69 2.50 14.73
CA ALA A 108 -5.30 2.29 14.33
C ALA A 108 -4.62 3.60 13.90
N THR A 109 -5.33 4.48 13.20
CA THR A 109 -4.83 5.80 12.81
C THR A 109 -4.57 6.68 14.04
N ALA A 110 -5.48 6.71 15.02
CA ALA A 110 -5.28 7.43 16.28
C ALA A 110 -4.09 6.89 17.07
N VAL A 111 -3.92 5.55 17.11
CA VAL A 111 -2.74 4.90 17.73
C VAL A 111 -1.46 5.35 17.03
N ALA A 112 -1.44 5.40 15.69
CA ALA A 112 -0.27 5.86 14.94
C ALA A 112 0.11 7.30 15.32
N PHE A 113 -0.85 8.21 15.34
CA PHE A 113 -0.59 9.61 15.68
C PHE A 113 -0.08 9.77 17.11
N ASP A 114 -0.66 9.05 18.06
CA ASP A 114 -0.26 9.09 19.47
C ASP A 114 1.15 8.52 19.68
N LEU A 115 1.50 7.40 19.03
CA LEU A 115 2.84 6.82 19.06
C LEU A 115 3.89 7.75 18.43
N PHE A 116 3.55 8.40 17.32
CA PHE A 116 4.47 9.32 16.64
C PHE A 116 4.73 10.58 17.48
N ARG A 117 3.68 11.11 18.15
CA ARG A 117 3.83 12.20 19.11
C ARG A 117 4.72 11.78 20.29
N GLU A 118 4.44 10.63 20.91
CA GLU A 118 5.21 10.11 22.07
C GLU A 118 6.68 9.94 21.72
N ALA A 119 6.98 9.47 20.51
CA ALA A 119 8.34 9.30 20.02
C ALA A 119 9.01 10.60 19.56
N GLY A 120 8.34 11.75 19.56
CA GLY A 120 8.90 13.01 19.10
C GLY A 120 9.26 13.00 17.61
N VAL A 121 8.43 12.34 16.77
CA VAL A 121 8.59 12.32 15.32
C VAL A 121 8.48 13.74 14.78
N ARG A 122 9.35 14.10 13.84
CA ARG A 122 9.32 15.42 13.19
C ARG A 122 8.47 15.45 11.93
N ILE A 123 8.48 14.34 11.18
CA ILE A 123 7.71 14.22 9.94
C ILE A 123 7.21 12.77 9.75
N ALA A 124 5.94 12.61 9.38
CA ALA A 124 5.34 11.31 9.14
C ALA A 124 4.80 11.18 7.71
N VAL A 125 4.97 10.01 7.11
CA VAL A 125 4.39 9.64 5.82
C VAL A 125 3.18 8.75 6.07
N LEU A 126 1.99 9.19 5.68
CA LEU A 126 0.72 8.57 6.00
C LEU A 126 0.09 7.97 4.73
N GLU A 127 0.01 6.65 4.67
CA GLU A 127 -0.70 5.95 3.61
C GLU A 127 -2.21 6.00 3.86
N VAL A 128 -2.98 6.45 2.88
CA VAL A 128 -4.45 6.40 2.88
C VAL A 128 -4.92 4.95 2.79
N GLY A 129 -5.82 4.55 3.67
CA GLY A 129 -6.39 3.20 3.67
C GLY A 129 -7.38 2.98 2.53
N LEU A 130 -8.36 3.86 2.39
CA LEU A 130 -9.41 3.76 1.36
C LEU A 130 -9.87 5.14 0.87
N GLY A 131 -9.89 5.32 -0.45
CA GLY A 131 -10.33 6.60 -1.05
C GLY A 131 -9.33 7.72 -0.76
N GLY A 132 -9.67 8.63 0.09
CA GLY A 132 -8.88 9.78 0.55
C GLY A 132 -9.73 10.79 1.30
N ARG A 133 -10.82 11.27 0.70
CA ARG A 133 -11.67 12.36 1.23
C ARG A 133 -12.18 12.09 2.64
N LEU A 134 -12.63 10.88 2.91
CA LEU A 134 -13.22 10.45 4.17
C LEU A 134 -12.35 9.42 4.90
N ASP A 135 -11.09 9.28 4.49
CA ASP A 135 -10.14 8.38 5.16
C ASP A 135 -9.66 9.00 6.47
N ALA A 136 -9.50 8.17 7.51
CA ALA A 136 -9.12 8.65 8.84
C ALA A 136 -7.77 9.40 8.83
N THR A 137 -6.83 9.04 7.95
CA THR A 137 -5.56 9.76 7.82
C THR A 137 -5.74 11.20 7.33
N ASN A 138 -6.85 11.50 6.65
CA ASN A 138 -7.14 12.84 6.11
C ASN A 138 -7.57 13.88 7.17
N VAL A 139 -7.58 13.52 8.45
CA VAL A 139 -7.79 14.46 9.54
C VAL A 139 -6.60 15.44 9.71
N VAL A 140 -5.42 15.08 9.22
CA VAL A 140 -4.21 15.91 9.27
C VAL A 140 -4.30 17.13 8.34
N GLN A 141 -3.47 18.13 8.63
CA GLN A 141 -3.13 19.21 7.71
C GLN A 141 -1.72 18.96 7.16
N PRO A 142 -1.58 18.29 6.01
CA PRO A 142 -0.28 17.86 5.53
C PRO A 142 0.54 19.02 4.95
N LEU A 143 1.86 18.89 4.92
CA LEU A 143 2.74 19.78 4.15
C LEU A 143 2.59 19.54 2.64
N LEU A 144 2.31 18.29 2.25
CA LEU A 144 2.21 17.87 0.88
C LEU A 144 1.29 16.65 0.78
N ALA A 145 0.48 16.59 -0.28
CA ALA A 145 -0.26 15.40 -0.66
C ALA A 145 0.36 14.75 -1.90
N ALA A 146 0.27 13.42 -2.00
CA ALA A 146 0.66 12.67 -3.19
C ALA A 146 -0.49 11.77 -3.66
N ILE A 147 -0.70 11.67 -4.98
CA ILE A 147 -1.64 10.73 -5.61
C ILE A 147 -0.83 9.89 -6.60
N THR A 148 -0.64 8.61 -6.27
CA THR A 148 0.28 7.72 -7.02
C THR A 148 -0.29 7.30 -8.36
N SER A 149 -1.48 6.70 -8.36
CA SER A 149 -2.20 6.23 -9.54
C SER A 149 -3.70 6.26 -9.29
N ILE A 150 -4.50 6.24 -10.34
CA ILE A 150 -5.96 6.08 -10.28
C ILE A 150 -6.38 4.98 -11.24
N GLY A 151 -7.08 3.99 -10.71
CA GLY A 151 -7.66 2.86 -11.43
C GLY A 151 -8.91 2.38 -10.69
N LEU A 152 -9.67 1.47 -11.31
CA LEU A 152 -10.89 0.92 -10.73
C LEU A 152 -10.56 -0.10 -9.65
N ASP A 153 -10.87 0.24 -8.42
CA ASP A 153 -10.83 -0.65 -7.26
C ASP A 153 -11.84 -0.17 -6.22
N HIS A 154 -12.29 -1.05 -5.34
CA HIS A 154 -13.27 -0.73 -4.30
C HIS A 154 -14.52 0.00 -4.83
N GLN A 155 -15.04 -0.44 -5.98
CA GLN A 155 -16.10 0.26 -6.72
C GLN A 155 -17.39 0.44 -5.89
N ALA A 156 -17.69 -0.47 -4.98
CA ALA A 156 -18.85 -0.36 -4.08
C ALA A 156 -18.77 0.88 -3.15
N GLN A 157 -17.57 1.39 -2.85
CA GLN A 157 -17.34 2.52 -1.97
C GLN A 157 -16.94 3.80 -2.73
N LEU A 158 -16.16 3.66 -3.80
CA LEU A 158 -15.56 4.79 -4.50
C LEU A 158 -16.25 5.15 -5.82
N GLY A 159 -17.24 4.33 -6.23
CA GLY A 159 -17.91 4.46 -7.51
C GLY A 159 -17.25 3.62 -8.61
N ASN A 160 -17.93 3.56 -9.76
CA ASN A 160 -17.60 2.67 -10.86
C ASN A 160 -16.98 3.38 -12.08
N THR A 161 -16.56 4.63 -11.91
CA THR A 161 -15.86 5.41 -12.95
C THR A 161 -14.54 5.96 -12.43
N LEU A 162 -13.58 6.23 -13.34
CA LEU A 162 -12.30 6.82 -12.98
C LEU A 162 -12.47 8.21 -12.35
N GLU A 163 -13.47 8.98 -12.79
CA GLU A 163 -13.77 10.28 -12.23
C GLU A 163 -14.25 10.20 -10.79
N SER A 164 -15.11 9.24 -10.45
CA SER A 164 -15.60 9.06 -9.08
C SER A 164 -14.47 8.62 -8.14
N VAL A 165 -13.63 7.69 -8.59
CA VAL A 165 -12.45 7.26 -7.84
C VAL A 165 -11.46 8.42 -7.66
N ALA A 166 -11.25 9.24 -8.71
CA ALA A 166 -10.38 10.42 -8.67
C ALA A 166 -10.90 11.45 -7.67
N PHE A 167 -12.20 11.72 -7.65
CA PHE A 167 -12.83 12.65 -6.71
C PHE A 167 -12.59 12.24 -5.25
N GLU A 168 -12.82 10.96 -4.92
CA GLU A 168 -12.60 10.46 -3.57
C GLU A 168 -11.12 10.50 -3.17
N LYS A 169 -10.19 10.19 -4.09
CA LYS A 169 -8.75 10.22 -3.79
C LYS A 169 -8.21 11.64 -3.71
N ALA A 170 -8.63 12.54 -4.59
CA ALA A 170 -8.25 13.95 -4.55
C ALA A 170 -8.82 14.71 -3.35
N GLY A 171 -9.70 14.07 -2.57
CA GLY A 171 -10.16 14.60 -1.28
C GLY A 171 -9.05 14.88 -0.26
N VAL A 172 -7.84 14.30 -0.44
CA VAL A 172 -6.65 14.60 0.39
C VAL A 172 -6.01 15.96 0.08
N VAL A 173 -6.32 16.57 -1.05
CA VAL A 173 -5.85 17.90 -1.41
C VAL A 173 -6.42 18.91 -0.42
N LYS A 174 -5.59 19.72 0.20
CA LYS A 174 -6.02 20.80 1.12
C LYS A 174 -5.78 22.18 0.48
N PRO A 175 -6.52 23.23 0.90
CA PRO A 175 -6.30 24.58 0.36
C PRO A 175 -4.85 25.03 0.49
N GLY A 176 -4.27 25.50 -0.61
CA GLY A 176 -2.89 26.01 -0.67
C GLY A 176 -1.78 24.97 -0.56
N ILE A 177 -2.09 23.70 -0.30
CA ILE A 177 -1.08 22.64 -0.10
C ILE A 177 -0.66 22.03 -1.45
N PRO A 178 0.65 21.87 -1.75
CA PRO A 178 1.12 21.28 -2.99
C PRO A 178 0.74 19.79 -3.10
N VAL A 179 0.46 19.37 -4.32
CA VAL A 179 0.05 18.00 -4.64
C VAL A 179 0.95 17.43 -5.72
N VAL A 180 1.65 16.34 -5.43
CA VAL A 180 2.41 15.57 -6.40
C VAL A 180 1.51 14.47 -6.98
N VAL A 181 1.44 14.37 -8.31
CA VAL A 181 0.65 13.33 -8.99
C VAL A 181 1.55 12.49 -9.90
N GLY A 182 1.28 11.17 -9.90
CA GLY A 182 1.83 10.25 -10.87
C GLY A 182 1.23 10.43 -12.26
N ASP A 183 1.45 9.46 -13.12
CA ASP A 183 0.76 9.40 -14.41
C ASP A 183 -0.68 8.91 -14.20
N LEU A 184 -1.66 9.73 -14.57
CA LEU A 184 -3.08 9.47 -14.34
C LEU A 184 -3.82 9.35 -15.67
N PRO A 185 -4.85 8.47 -15.76
CA PRO A 185 -5.77 8.47 -16.89
C PRO A 185 -6.39 9.86 -17.09
N PHE A 186 -6.69 10.22 -18.34
CA PHE A 186 -7.14 11.56 -18.73
C PHE A 186 -8.38 12.03 -17.93
N GLU A 187 -9.36 11.14 -17.75
CA GLU A 187 -10.59 11.42 -17.01
C GLU A 187 -10.28 11.75 -15.53
N ALA A 188 -9.42 10.96 -14.92
CA ALA A 188 -8.99 11.15 -13.53
C ALA A 188 -8.15 12.43 -13.36
N GLN A 189 -7.25 12.69 -14.31
CA GLN A 189 -6.41 13.88 -14.30
C GLN A 189 -7.25 15.17 -14.30
N ARG A 190 -8.28 15.24 -15.13
CA ARG A 190 -9.20 16.41 -15.19
C ARG A 190 -9.84 16.70 -13.84
N VAL A 191 -10.29 15.66 -13.13
CA VAL A 191 -10.91 15.81 -11.80
C VAL A 191 -9.90 16.33 -10.79
N VAL A 192 -8.69 15.74 -10.74
CA VAL A 192 -7.64 16.18 -9.83
C VAL A 192 -7.23 17.63 -10.12
N GLU A 193 -7.06 18.02 -11.39
CA GLU A 193 -6.75 19.38 -11.79
C GLU A 193 -7.82 20.40 -11.40
N GLN A 194 -9.10 20.01 -11.54
CA GLN A 194 -10.21 20.85 -11.12
C GLN A 194 -10.19 21.09 -9.60
N ILE A 195 -10.04 20.02 -8.80
CA ILE A 195 -9.98 20.11 -7.33
C ILE A 195 -8.77 20.96 -6.89
N CYS A 196 -7.63 20.80 -7.56
CA CYS A 196 -6.45 21.61 -7.26
C CYS A 196 -6.71 23.11 -7.53
N ARG A 197 -7.36 23.46 -8.65
CA ARG A 197 -7.75 24.85 -8.95
C ARG A 197 -8.72 25.40 -7.92
N GLU A 198 -9.76 24.65 -7.55
CA GLU A 198 -10.77 25.06 -6.56
C GLU A 198 -10.17 25.29 -5.16
N ARG A 199 -9.08 24.57 -4.84
CA ARG A 199 -8.38 24.65 -3.55
C ARG A 199 -7.11 25.48 -3.60
N GLU A 200 -6.84 26.17 -4.71
CA GLU A 200 -5.59 26.95 -4.92
C GLU A 200 -4.33 26.14 -4.62
N ALA A 201 -4.39 24.82 -4.85
CA ALA A 201 -3.32 23.88 -4.59
C ALA A 201 -2.40 23.78 -5.81
N LYS A 202 -1.09 23.87 -5.59
CA LYS A 202 -0.08 23.71 -6.65
C LYS A 202 -0.03 22.24 -7.09
N LEU A 203 -0.48 21.93 -8.32
CA LEU A 203 -0.35 20.61 -8.93
C LEU A 203 1.07 20.44 -9.50
N ILE A 204 1.73 19.32 -9.16
CA ILE A 204 3.08 18.98 -9.60
C ILE A 204 3.03 17.58 -10.21
N ARG A 205 3.30 17.47 -11.52
CA ARG A 205 3.41 16.17 -12.18
C ARG A 205 4.79 15.56 -11.93
N ALA A 206 4.83 14.36 -11.38
CA ALA A 206 6.07 13.68 -11.02
C ALA A 206 7.01 13.48 -12.23
N SER A 207 6.44 13.20 -13.42
CA SER A 207 7.20 13.01 -14.66
C SER A 207 7.98 14.25 -15.14
N THR A 208 7.58 15.44 -14.71
CA THR A 208 8.18 16.73 -15.11
C THR A 208 8.83 17.47 -13.93
N CYS A 209 9.10 16.80 -12.82
CA CYS A 209 9.62 17.38 -11.57
C CYS A 209 11.15 17.68 -11.64
N GLY A 210 11.65 18.15 -12.76
CA GLY A 210 13.03 18.63 -12.93
C GLY A 210 14.11 17.62 -12.51
N ALA A 211 15.04 18.05 -11.66
CA ALA A 211 16.15 17.21 -11.21
C ALA A 211 15.72 15.92 -10.49
N SER A 212 14.62 15.95 -9.71
CA SER A 212 14.10 14.76 -9.02
C SER A 212 13.63 13.70 -10.02
N ALA A 213 12.94 14.09 -11.10
CA ALA A 213 12.52 13.16 -12.14
C ALA A 213 13.71 12.58 -12.92
N THR A 214 14.75 13.38 -13.18
CA THR A 214 16.00 12.90 -13.80
C THR A 214 16.67 11.87 -12.89
N LEU A 215 16.79 12.16 -11.60
CA LEU A 215 17.40 11.25 -10.64
C LEU A 215 16.63 9.92 -10.53
N ALA A 216 15.29 9.97 -10.51
CA ALA A 216 14.46 8.77 -10.49
C ALA A 216 14.65 7.86 -11.72
N ARG A 217 14.90 8.46 -12.90
CA ARG A 217 15.14 7.69 -14.14
C ARG A 217 16.55 7.10 -14.25
N THR A 218 17.53 7.68 -13.55
CA THR A 218 18.95 7.29 -13.65
C THR A 218 19.41 6.43 -12.46
N THR A 219 18.68 6.44 -11.34
CA THR A 219 19.02 5.63 -10.17
C THR A 219 18.54 4.18 -10.36
N PRO A 220 19.39 3.16 -10.15
CA PRO A 220 18.94 1.78 -10.09
C PRO A 220 17.93 1.60 -8.95
N LEU A 221 16.79 0.97 -9.24
CA LEU A 221 15.74 0.79 -8.22
C LEU A 221 15.93 -0.50 -7.44
N ALA A 222 15.75 -0.44 -6.11
CA ALA A 222 15.70 -1.61 -5.24
C ALA A 222 14.43 -2.45 -5.48
N LEU A 223 13.30 -1.80 -5.77
CA LEU A 223 12.04 -2.50 -6.04
C LEU A 223 11.93 -2.83 -7.53
N ALA A 224 11.67 -4.11 -7.82
CA ALA A 224 11.57 -4.62 -9.17
C ALA A 224 10.21 -4.27 -9.83
N GLY A 225 10.18 -4.33 -11.17
CA GLY A 225 8.98 -4.12 -11.98
C GLY A 225 8.86 -2.70 -12.55
N ARG A 226 8.34 -2.61 -13.80
CA ARG A 226 8.20 -1.33 -14.52
C ARG A 226 7.37 -0.30 -13.75
N HIS A 227 6.29 -0.74 -13.10
CA HIS A 227 5.43 0.13 -12.29
C HIS A 227 6.16 0.80 -11.11
N GLN A 228 7.30 0.26 -10.68
CA GLN A 228 8.11 0.90 -9.63
C GLN A 228 8.91 2.11 -10.16
N GLN A 229 9.09 2.24 -11.48
CA GLN A 229 9.65 3.47 -12.08
C GLN A 229 8.69 4.65 -11.85
N ASP A 230 7.38 4.44 -12.04
CA ASP A 230 6.38 5.47 -11.83
C ASP A 230 6.27 5.83 -10.34
N ASN A 231 6.31 4.83 -9.45
CA ASN A 231 6.36 5.05 -8.01
C ASN A 231 7.62 5.83 -7.59
N ALA A 232 8.77 5.52 -8.17
CA ALA A 232 10.04 6.22 -7.92
C ALA A 232 9.99 7.68 -8.37
N LEU A 233 9.36 7.97 -9.51
CA LEU A 233 9.13 9.35 -9.97
C LEU A 233 8.31 10.14 -8.94
N VAL A 234 7.21 9.56 -8.44
CA VAL A 234 6.38 10.20 -7.41
C VAL A 234 7.18 10.40 -6.13
N ALA A 235 7.86 9.37 -5.64
CA ALA A 235 8.64 9.44 -4.40
C ALA A 235 9.77 10.48 -4.46
N ALA A 236 10.54 10.51 -5.56
CA ALA A 236 11.62 11.49 -5.75
C ALA A 236 11.07 12.92 -5.84
N CYS A 237 9.93 13.10 -6.53
CA CYS A 237 9.28 14.40 -6.63
C CYS A 237 8.78 14.87 -5.25
N VAL A 238 8.14 13.98 -4.47
CA VAL A 238 7.71 14.26 -3.08
C VAL A 238 8.90 14.70 -2.24
N LEU A 239 10.00 13.95 -2.23
CA LEU A 239 11.21 14.27 -1.46
C LEU A 239 11.82 15.61 -1.90
N GLY A 240 11.87 15.90 -3.20
CA GLY A 240 12.36 17.18 -3.72
C GLY A 240 11.46 18.38 -3.36
N GLU A 241 10.15 18.19 -3.25
CA GLU A 241 9.25 19.26 -2.79
C GLU A 241 9.33 19.44 -1.26
N ILE A 242 9.48 18.35 -0.50
CA ILE A 242 9.67 18.40 0.96
C ILE A 242 10.98 19.12 1.32
N ASP A 243 12.05 18.91 0.53
CA ASP A 243 13.30 19.69 0.65
C ASP A 243 13.04 21.20 0.55
N ARG A 244 12.23 21.62 -0.42
CA ARG A 244 11.84 23.03 -0.61
C ARG A 244 10.93 23.58 0.49
N LEU A 245 10.19 22.71 1.16
CA LEU A 245 9.27 23.06 2.26
C LEU A 245 9.95 23.10 3.63
N GLY A 246 11.29 23.03 3.68
CA GLY A 246 12.07 23.22 4.90
C GLY A 246 12.46 21.95 5.64
N PHE A 247 12.35 20.81 4.99
CA PHE A 247 12.91 19.53 5.45
C PHE A 247 14.03 19.10 4.48
N PRO A 248 15.28 19.51 4.70
CA PRO A 248 16.38 19.20 3.76
C PRO A 248 16.55 17.71 3.52
N VAL A 249 16.51 17.28 2.24
CA VAL A 249 16.67 15.87 1.86
C VAL A 249 17.95 15.66 1.03
N GLY A 250 18.21 16.54 0.09
CA GLY A 250 19.37 16.43 -0.79
C GLY A 250 19.30 15.25 -1.78
N THR A 251 20.06 15.35 -2.86
CA THR A 251 20.02 14.36 -3.96
C THR A 251 20.53 12.97 -3.57
N SER A 252 21.52 12.90 -2.66
CA SER A 252 22.04 11.62 -2.17
C SER A 252 20.99 10.82 -1.40
N ALA A 253 20.24 11.46 -0.51
CA ALA A 253 19.17 10.82 0.24
C ALA A 253 18.02 10.37 -0.68
N ILE A 254 17.68 11.15 -1.71
CA ILE A 254 16.71 10.74 -2.74
C ILE A 254 17.21 9.50 -3.49
N ALA A 255 18.48 9.46 -3.90
CA ALA A 255 19.05 8.29 -4.57
C ALA A 255 19.00 7.05 -3.65
N THR A 256 19.40 7.17 -2.39
CA THR A 256 19.30 6.09 -1.39
C THR A 256 17.86 5.62 -1.20
N ALA A 257 16.91 6.53 -1.15
CA ALA A 257 15.48 6.20 -1.06
C ALA A 257 15.01 5.23 -2.15
N LEU A 258 15.58 5.33 -3.34
CA LEU A 258 15.20 4.54 -4.50
C LEU A 258 16.00 3.24 -4.64
N SER A 259 17.29 3.28 -4.31
CA SER A 259 18.22 2.16 -4.53
C SER A 259 18.31 1.17 -3.38
N ASP A 260 17.81 1.49 -2.18
CA ASP A 260 18.03 0.70 -0.98
C ASP A 260 16.74 0.37 -0.19
N VAL A 261 15.59 0.95 -0.58
CA VAL A 261 14.33 0.69 0.10
C VAL A 261 13.93 -0.79 0.04
N GLN A 262 13.44 -1.32 1.15
CA GLN A 262 12.86 -2.65 1.24
C GLN A 262 11.34 -2.55 1.44
N TRP A 263 10.58 -3.28 0.63
CA TRP A 263 9.13 -3.31 0.75
C TRP A 263 8.61 -4.73 0.52
N PRO A 264 8.41 -5.52 1.58
CA PRO A 264 7.96 -6.90 1.48
C PRO A 264 6.66 -7.05 0.69
N GLY A 265 6.51 -8.18 -0.02
CA GLY A 265 5.33 -8.47 -0.83
C GLY A 265 5.22 -7.65 -2.11
N ARG A 266 6.32 -7.07 -2.60
CA ARG A 266 6.42 -6.41 -3.91
C ARG A 266 7.51 -7.08 -4.73
N LEU A 267 7.12 -8.07 -5.53
CA LEU A 267 8.01 -8.95 -6.29
C LEU A 267 9.14 -9.52 -5.40
N GLU A 268 8.79 -9.83 -4.14
CA GLU A 268 9.72 -10.34 -3.13
C GLU A 268 10.10 -11.79 -3.44
N ARG A 269 11.40 -12.09 -3.44
CA ARG A 269 11.93 -13.39 -3.83
C ARG A 269 12.35 -14.23 -2.64
N PHE A 270 12.04 -15.52 -2.71
CA PHE A 270 12.51 -16.56 -1.79
C PHE A 270 13.04 -17.76 -2.59
N SER A 271 14.13 -18.37 -2.12
CA SER A 271 14.60 -19.66 -2.61
C SER A 271 14.49 -20.68 -1.48
N VAL A 272 13.65 -21.69 -1.65
CA VAL A 272 13.36 -22.71 -0.64
C VAL A 272 13.28 -24.09 -1.29
N GLY A 273 14.12 -25.03 -0.87
CA GLY A 273 14.08 -26.41 -1.34
C GLY A 273 14.33 -26.59 -2.85
N GLY A 274 15.02 -25.63 -3.48
CA GLY A 274 15.27 -25.64 -4.93
C GLY A 274 14.15 -25.00 -5.77
N THR A 275 13.08 -24.50 -5.13
CA THR A 275 11.99 -23.75 -5.75
C THR A 275 12.18 -22.25 -5.54
N GLU A 276 12.06 -21.47 -6.62
CA GLU A 276 12.06 -20.01 -6.58
C GLU A 276 10.62 -19.52 -6.41
N PHE A 277 10.38 -18.75 -5.33
CA PHE A 277 9.10 -18.11 -5.04
C PHE A 277 9.18 -16.62 -5.31
N LEU A 278 8.17 -16.09 -5.98
CA LEU A 278 7.95 -14.66 -6.19
C LEU A 278 6.62 -14.27 -5.54
N LEU A 279 6.68 -13.42 -4.52
CA LEU A 279 5.52 -12.95 -3.78
C LEU A 279 5.17 -11.52 -4.21
N ASP A 280 3.94 -11.33 -4.66
CA ASP A 280 3.42 -9.99 -4.98
C ASP A 280 2.01 -9.79 -4.42
N ALA A 281 1.76 -8.65 -3.83
CA ALA A 281 0.45 -8.29 -3.27
C ALA A 281 -0.51 -7.66 -4.30
N ALA A 282 -0.36 -7.95 -5.59
CA ALA A 282 -1.32 -7.60 -6.63
C ALA A 282 -2.70 -8.15 -6.27
N HIS A 283 -3.73 -7.28 -6.22
CA HIS A 283 -5.07 -7.63 -5.75
C HIS A 283 -6.21 -6.95 -6.53
N ASN A 284 -5.87 -6.35 -7.67
CA ASN A 284 -6.80 -5.75 -8.62
C ASN A 284 -6.28 -5.96 -10.06
N PRO A 285 -7.08 -5.66 -11.10
CA PRO A 285 -6.69 -5.90 -12.50
C PRO A 285 -5.39 -5.20 -12.91
N ASP A 286 -5.18 -3.94 -12.52
CA ASP A 286 -3.96 -3.18 -12.86
C ASP A 286 -2.72 -3.81 -12.22
N GLY A 287 -2.81 -4.23 -10.95
CA GLY A 287 -1.74 -4.93 -10.26
C GLY A 287 -1.43 -6.29 -10.90
N ALA A 288 -2.45 -7.04 -11.31
CA ALA A 288 -2.28 -8.31 -12.01
C ALA A 288 -1.64 -8.14 -13.40
N ALA A 289 -2.01 -7.09 -14.12
CA ALA A 289 -1.37 -6.74 -15.41
C ALA A 289 0.11 -6.39 -15.22
N ALA A 290 0.43 -5.55 -14.23
CA ALA A 290 1.82 -5.18 -13.93
C ALA A 290 2.68 -6.40 -13.52
N LEU A 291 2.10 -7.35 -12.76
CA LEU A 291 2.75 -8.60 -12.42
C LEU A 291 2.97 -9.47 -13.67
N ALA A 292 1.98 -9.60 -14.54
CA ALA A 292 2.09 -10.36 -15.79
C ALA A 292 3.16 -9.78 -16.72
N ASP A 293 3.23 -8.46 -16.87
CA ASP A 293 4.28 -7.77 -17.63
C ASP A 293 5.68 -8.10 -17.10
N TYR A 294 5.84 -8.09 -15.78
CA TYR A 294 7.10 -8.47 -15.15
C TYR A 294 7.46 -9.93 -15.43
N LEU A 295 6.53 -10.86 -15.26
CA LEU A 295 6.74 -12.29 -15.51
C LEU A 295 7.09 -12.57 -16.98
N ALA A 296 6.45 -11.88 -17.92
CA ALA A 296 6.71 -12.04 -19.35
C ALA A 296 8.16 -11.72 -19.73
N THR A 297 8.80 -10.79 -19.01
CA THR A 297 10.16 -10.32 -19.30
C THR A 297 11.25 -11.00 -18.48
N SER A 298 10.93 -11.51 -17.28
CA SER A 298 11.94 -11.95 -16.31
C SER A 298 11.92 -13.46 -16.01
N GLU A 299 10.75 -14.11 -16.11
CA GLU A 299 10.59 -15.44 -15.48
C GLU A 299 10.29 -16.60 -16.49
N GLY A 300 9.95 -16.28 -17.73
CA GLY A 300 9.45 -17.30 -18.66
C GLY A 300 7.98 -17.69 -18.38
N ARG A 301 7.43 -18.64 -19.16
CA ARG A 301 6.00 -18.98 -19.17
C ARG A 301 5.62 -20.26 -18.41
N ASP A 302 6.47 -20.77 -17.55
CA ASP A 302 6.31 -22.08 -16.86
C ASP A 302 6.06 -21.93 -15.36
N ALA A 303 5.77 -20.74 -14.89
CA ALA A 303 5.50 -20.51 -13.48
C ALA A 303 4.16 -21.16 -13.03
N THR A 304 4.15 -21.66 -11.81
CA THR A 304 2.92 -22.06 -11.11
C THR A 304 2.41 -20.86 -10.30
N LEU A 305 1.20 -20.41 -10.60
CA LEU A 305 0.52 -19.35 -9.84
C LEU A 305 -0.23 -19.95 -8.66
N VAL A 306 0.02 -19.48 -7.45
CA VAL A 306 -0.84 -19.68 -6.26
C VAL A 306 -1.69 -18.41 -6.10
N PHE A 307 -3.00 -18.57 -6.16
CA PHE A 307 -3.92 -17.44 -6.23
C PHE A 307 -5.08 -17.55 -5.24
N ALA A 308 -5.38 -16.44 -4.58
CA ALA A 308 -6.59 -16.25 -3.80
C ALA A 308 -7.08 -14.81 -3.93
N ALA A 309 -8.37 -14.57 -3.75
CA ALA A 309 -8.94 -13.23 -3.85
C ALA A 309 -10.08 -13.00 -2.84
N MET A 310 -10.37 -11.73 -2.58
CA MET A 310 -11.56 -11.31 -1.85
C MET A 310 -12.75 -11.17 -2.80
N GLN A 311 -13.97 -11.37 -2.31
CA GLN A 311 -15.22 -11.38 -3.12
C GLN A 311 -15.55 -10.05 -3.80
N ASP A 312 -14.98 -8.95 -3.34
CA ASP A 312 -15.15 -7.62 -3.93
C ASP A 312 -14.21 -7.36 -5.14
N LYS A 313 -13.39 -8.33 -5.52
CA LYS A 313 -12.40 -8.17 -6.60
C LYS A 313 -12.86 -8.78 -7.92
N ALA A 314 -12.45 -8.16 -9.03
CA ALA A 314 -12.71 -8.64 -10.39
C ALA A 314 -11.74 -9.77 -10.75
N VAL A 315 -12.01 -10.97 -10.25
CA VAL A 315 -11.11 -12.14 -10.34
C VAL A 315 -10.83 -12.55 -11.78
N ASP A 316 -11.84 -12.50 -12.65
CA ASP A 316 -11.72 -12.76 -14.09
C ASP A 316 -10.72 -11.82 -14.77
N ALA A 317 -10.83 -10.52 -14.51
CA ALA A 317 -9.94 -9.50 -15.05
C ALA A 317 -8.52 -9.60 -14.47
N MET A 318 -8.37 -10.09 -13.23
CA MET A 318 -7.06 -10.36 -12.63
C MET A 318 -6.39 -11.60 -13.20
N LEU A 319 -7.15 -12.66 -13.44
CA LEU A 319 -6.61 -13.93 -13.95
C LEU A 319 -6.25 -13.87 -15.44
N ALA A 320 -6.95 -13.05 -16.22
CA ALA A 320 -6.75 -12.96 -17.67
C ALA A 320 -5.29 -12.66 -18.08
N PRO A 321 -4.60 -11.62 -17.58
CA PRO A 321 -3.21 -11.37 -17.94
C PRO A 321 -2.25 -12.46 -17.41
N LEU A 322 -2.52 -13.05 -16.24
CA LEU A 322 -1.67 -14.08 -15.62
C LEU A 322 -1.76 -15.42 -16.36
N ALA A 323 -2.89 -15.71 -17.00
CA ALA A 323 -3.05 -16.94 -17.80
C ALA A 323 -2.15 -17.00 -19.03
N ALA A 324 -1.67 -15.85 -19.52
CA ALA A 324 -0.75 -15.77 -20.64
C ALA A 324 0.70 -16.13 -20.24
N VAL A 325 1.04 -16.08 -18.94
CA VAL A 325 2.41 -16.17 -18.43
C VAL A 325 2.62 -17.29 -17.39
N CYS A 326 1.55 -18.00 -17.00
CA CYS A 326 1.63 -19.12 -16.06
C CYS A 326 1.12 -20.41 -16.70
N ALA A 327 1.78 -21.55 -16.41
CA ALA A 327 1.41 -22.87 -16.92
C ALA A 327 0.42 -23.62 -16.01
N THR A 328 0.37 -23.27 -14.74
CA THR A 328 -0.51 -23.86 -13.73
C THR A 328 -1.06 -22.77 -12.83
N VAL A 329 -2.32 -22.88 -12.43
CA VAL A 329 -2.90 -22.08 -11.34
C VAL A 329 -3.41 -23.01 -10.24
N ILE A 330 -3.01 -22.73 -9.00
CA ILE A 330 -3.51 -23.37 -7.77
C ILE A 330 -4.36 -22.34 -7.05
N CYS A 331 -5.67 -22.51 -7.14
CA CYS A 331 -6.64 -21.65 -6.46
C CYS A 331 -6.78 -22.10 -5.01
N THR A 332 -6.67 -21.16 -4.05
CA THR A 332 -6.76 -21.50 -2.63
C THR A 332 -7.75 -20.59 -1.90
N ALA A 333 -8.29 -21.08 -0.78
CA ALA A 333 -9.14 -20.30 0.10
C ALA A 333 -8.31 -19.52 1.14
N LEU A 334 -8.88 -18.42 1.64
CA LEU A 334 -8.34 -17.68 2.78
C LEU A 334 -9.29 -17.84 3.98
N PRO A 335 -8.80 -17.87 5.23
CA PRO A 335 -9.63 -18.00 6.43
C PRO A 335 -10.32 -16.67 6.78
N LEU A 336 -11.01 -16.06 5.82
CA LEU A 336 -11.67 -14.77 5.95
C LEU A 336 -13.11 -14.85 5.42
N PRO A 337 -14.10 -14.26 6.13
CA PRO A 337 -15.52 -14.38 5.76
C PRO A 337 -15.84 -13.85 4.33
N ARG A 338 -15.04 -12.92 3.80
CA ARG A 338 -15.24 -12.31 2.49
C ARG A 338 -14.26 -12.84 1.43
N ALA A 339 -13.57 -13.94 1.70
CA ALA A 339 -12.72 -14.57 0.68
C ALA A 339 -13.56 -15.35 -0.33
N PHE A 340 -13.10 -15.40 -1.58
CA PHE A 340 -13.66 -16.34 -2.55
C PHE A 340 -13.34 -17.77 -2.13
N PRO A 341 -14.29 -18.72 -2.25
CA PRO A 341 -13.99 -20.15 -2.18
C PRO A 341 -13.01 -20.57 -3.28
N ALA A 342 -12.09 -21.47 -2.99
CA ALA A 342 -11.10 -21.96 -3.96
C ALA A 342 -11.75 -22.52 -5.25
N ASP A 343 -12.83 -23.26 -5.10
CA ASP A 343 -13.56 -23.84 -6.24
C ASP A 343 -14.24 -22.79 -7.14
N ALA A 344 -14.73 -21.69 -6.53
CA ALA A 344 -15.30 -20.58 -7.30
C ALA A 344 -14.22 -19.87 -8.14
N ILE A 345 -13.03 -19.63 -7.56
CA ILE A 345 -11.88 -19.09 -8.31
C ILE A 345 -11.47 -20.06 -9.42
N ALA A 346 -11.43 -21.36 -9.13
CA ALA A 346 -11.07 -22.39 -10.11
C ALA A 346 -12.07 -22.46 -11.27
N GLN A 347 -13.36 -22.27 -11.03
CA GLN A 347 -14.37 -22.17 -12.09
C GLN A 347 -14.09 -20.97 -13.00
N ILE A 348 -13.84 -19.79 -12.43
CA ILE A 348 -13.46 -18.59 -13.20
C ILE A 348 -12.17 -18.87 -13.99
N ALA A 349 -11.14 -19.43 -13.35
CA ALA A 349 -9.86 -19.74 -14.00
C ALA A 349 -10.01 -20.66 -15.24
N ARG A 350 -10.93 -21.63 -15.22
CA ARG A 350 -11.21 -22.50 -16.36
C ARG A 350 -11.91 -21.80 -17.53
N THR A 351 -12.59 -20.69 -17.27
CA THR A 351 -13.34 -19.92 -18.28
C THR A 351 -12.56 -18.72 -18.82
N VAL A 352 -11.33 -18.46 -18.35
CA VAL A 352 -10.48 -17.38 -18.87
C VAL A 352 -10.21 -17.62 -20.36
N PRO A 353 -10.58 -16.69 -21.26
CA PRO A 353 -10.39 -16.87 -22.70
C PRO A 353 -8.92 -17.07 -23.08
N GLY A 354 -8.64 -18.12 -23.87
CA GLY A 354 -7.29 -18.41 -24.35
C GLY A 354 -6.34 -19.02 -23.31
N ALA A 355 -6.78 -19.22 -22.07
CA ALA A 355 -5.97 -19.86 -21.04
C ALA A 355 -5.64 -21.33 -21.40
N ARG A 356 -4.37 -21.70 -21.20
CA ARG A 356 -3.88 -23.07 -21.44
C ARG A 356 -3.28 -23.70 -20.18
N TRP A 357 -3.47 -23.07 -19.03
CA TRP A 357 -2.95 -23.55 -17.76
C TRP A 357 -3.72 -24.74 -17.20
N THR A 358 -3.03 -25.52 -16.35
CA THR A 358 -3.67 -26.51 -15.50
C THR A 358 -4.28 -25.84 -14.28
N VAL A 359 -5.56 -26.10 -13.99
CA VAL A 359 -6.26 -25.51 -12.83
C VAL A 359 -6.38 -26.55 -11.73
N LYS A 360 -5.85 -26.24 -10.54
CA LYS A 360 -5.91 -27.04 -9.32
C LYS A 360 -6.56 -26.23 -8.19
N THR A 361 -7.04 -26.92 -7.15
CA THR A 361 -7.53 -26.29 -5.92
C THR A 361 -6.79 -26.80 -4.70
N ALA A 362 -6.61 -25.98 -3.70
CA ALA A 362 -6.02 -26.29 -2.41
C ALA A 362 -6.90 -25.75 -1.27
N ALA A 363 -6.97 -26.45 -0.16
CA ALA A 363 -7.82 -26.11 0.95
C ALA A 363 -7.41 -24.79 1.65
N ASP A 364 -6.10 -24.55 1.72
CA ASP A 364 -5.50 -23.40 2.40
C ASP A 364 -4.14 -23.01 1.76
N PRO A 365 -3.55 -21.86 2.12
CA PRO A 365 -2.27 -21.44 1.58
C PRO A 365 -1.11 -22.42 1.82
N ALA A 366 -1.08 -23.14 2.94
CA ALA A 366 0.00 -24.09 3.25
C ALA A 366 -0.09 -25.32 2.34
N ALA A 367 -1.29 -25.85 2.10
CA ALA A 367 -1.55 -26.91 1.15
C ALA A 367 -1.20 -26.49 -0.28
N ALA A 368 -1.53 -25.23 -0.67
CA ALA A 368 -1.19 -24.71 -1.98
C ALA A 368 0.33 -24.64 -2.20
N ILE A 369 1.10 -24.17 -1.22
CA ILE A 369 2.57 -24.13 -1.28
C ILE A 369 3.18 -25.54 -1.32
N THR A 370 2.60 -26.49 -0.58
CA THR A 370 3.05 -27.89 -0.63
C THR A 370 2.78 -28.50 -2.01
N MET A 371 1.60 -28.24 -2.60
CA MET A 371 1.24 -28.70 -3.95
C MET A 371 2.11 -28.08 -5.04
N ALA A 372 2.64 -26.88 -4.81
CA ALA A 372 3.52 -26.15 -5.72
C ALA A 372 5.01 -26.53 -5.56
N ALA A 373 5.40 -27.32 -4.57
CA ALA A 373 6.80 -27.58 -4.21
C ALA A 373 7.63 -28.26 -5.33
N ASP A 374 6.99 -29.02 -6.23
CA ASP A 374 7.67 -29.64 -7.38
C ASP A 374 7.88 -28.68 -8.56
N SER A 375 7.36 -27.47 -8.47
CA SER A 375 7.52 -26.43 -9.51
C SER A 375 8.86 -25.74 -9.33
N LYS A 376 9.57 -25.48 -10.43
CA LYS A 376 10.81 -24.68 -10.37
C LYS A 376 10.55 -23.25 -9.94
N ARG A 377 9.41 -22.68 -10.33
CA ARG A 377 9.00 -21.29 -10.07
C ARG A 377 7.57 -21.22 -9.61
N VAL A 378 7.34 -20.51 -8.53
CA VAL A 378 6.02 -20.29 -7.94
C VAL A 378 5.79 -18.78 -7.77
N VAL A 379 4.69 -18.31 -8.31
CA VAL A 379 4.21 -16.92 -8.12
C VAL A 379 3.05 -16.94 -7.15
N VAL A 380 3.05 -16.07 -6.17
CA VAL A 380 1.98 -15.94 -5.17
C VAL A 380 1.36 -14.55 -5.33
N ALA A 381 0.08 -14.49 -5.68
CA ALA A 381 -0.61 -13.22 -5.94
C ALA A 381 -2.13 -13.33 -5.75
N GLY A 382 -2.82 -12.19 -5.86
CA GLY A 382 -4.28 -12.07 -5.83
C GLY A 382 -4.82 -11.46 -4.54
N SER A 383 -4.08 -11.55 -3.45
CA SER A 383 -4.45 -10.91 -2.18
C SER A 383 -3.25 -10.73 -1.26
N ILE A 384 -3.20 -9.58 -0.59
CA ILE A 384 -2.22 -9.36 0.49
C ILE A 384 -2.41 -10.38 1.63
N PHE A 385 -3.65 -10.82 1.86
CA PHE A 385 -4.00 -11.84 2.86
C PHE A 385 -3.58 -13.27 2.45
N LEU A 386 -3.15 -13.48 1.21
CA LEU A 386 -2.43 -14.67 0.77
C LEU A 386 -0.92 -14.48 0.93
N THR A 387 -0.43 -13.33 0.46
CA THR A 387 1.01 -13.02 0.42
C THR A 387 1.64 -13.07 1.82
N GLY A 388 0.99 -12.48 2.83
CA GLY A 388 1.49 -12.47 4.21
C GLY A 388 1.68 -13.88 4.80
N PRO A 389 0.64 -14.71 4.92
CA PRO A 389 0.78 -16.08 5.43
C PRO A 389 1.79 -16.93 4.67
N VAL A 390 1.82 -16.83 3.33
CA VAL A 390 2.82 -17.56 2.53
C VAL A 390 4.23 -17.06 2.83
N ARG A 391 4.42 -15.74 2.97
CA ARG A 391 5.71 -15.15 3.37
C ARG A 391 6.21 -15.73 4.70
N GLY A 392 5.34 -15.80 5.70
CA GLY A 392 5.64 -16.42 6.99
C GLY A 392 6.05 -17.90 6.86
N ILE A 393 5.34 -18.68 6.05
CA ILE A 393 5.69 -20.08 5.75
C ILE A 393 7.07 -20.19 5.11
N LEU A 394 7.38 -19.37 4.11
CA LEU A 394 8.66 -19.44 3.39
C LEU A 394 9.82 -18.98 4.29
N ARG A 395 9.65 -17.93 5.08
CA ARG A 395 10.66 -17.49 6.06
C ARG A 395 10.99 -18.57 7.08
N ALA A 396 10.00 -19.29 7.58
CA ALA A 396 10.20 -20.40 8.52
C ALA A 396 10.96 -21.59 7.90
N ARG A 397 10.90 -21.76 6.56
CA ARG A 397 11.59 -22.83 5.81
C ARG A 397 12.98 -22.43 5.32
N GLN A 398 13.34 -21.13 5.33
CA GLN A 398 14.69 -20.71 4.99
C GLN A 398 15.67 -21.14 6.09
N PRO A 399 16.87 -21.67 5.73
CA PRO A 399 17.91 -21.93 6.72
C PRO A 399 18.26 -20.62 7.42
N ARG A 400 18.29 -20.63 8.76
CA ARG A 400 18.74 -19.47 9.53
C ARG A 400 20.15 -19.11 9.04
N ARG A 401 20.34 -17.88 8.55
CA ARG A 401 21.70 -17.38 8.28
C ARG A 401 22.45 -17.47 9.61
N PRO A 402 23.66 -18.05 9.63
CA PRO A 402 24.50 -17.95 10.81
C PRO A 402 24.71 -16.47 11.12
N ALA A 403 24.60 -16.13 12.42
CA ALA A 403 24.76 -14.77 12.96
C ALA A 403 26.17 -14.24 12.73
#